data_6f5d690660de2d00d98c46de5d1e1a59
#
_entry.id   6f5d690660de2d00d98c46de5d1e1a59
#
_cell.length_a   1.000
_cell.length_b   1.000
_cell.length_c   1.000
_cell.angle_alpha   90.00
_cell.angle_beta   90.00
_cell.angle_gamma   90.00
#
_symmetry.space_group_name_H-M   'P 1'
#
loop_
_entity.id
_entity.type
_entity.pdbx_description
1 polymer ?
#
loop_
_entity_poly.entity_id
_entity_poly.type
_entity_poly.pdbx_seq_one_letter_code
_entity_poly.pdbx_strand_id
1 'polypeptide(L)'
;MTRISCWLISLALLSSCLKEPEWSTTPVIKFEKIEKITKVSNDGFGGKTKLDSVIMHISFQDGDGDLGLTEAQLKSSVQYKDFRNFEVAVMHKKNGTYAPITFTPPLGGLMNFNFNPDQKTGAIEGSIAYSTQFVYAFYKGYSPRFTPNNDTLKFQIFIRDNAKNVSNTVETDPIVIFQN
;
A
#
# COMPACT_ATOMS: atom_id res chain seq x y z
N MET A 1 -12.64 -5.45 -74.64
CA MET A 1 -13.08 -6.42 -73.63
C MET A 1 -12.04 -6.43 -72.49
N THR A 2 -12.24 -5.63 -71.48
CA THR A 2 -11.32 -5.43 -70.33
C THR A 2 -11.81 -6.27 -69.13
N ARG A 3 -11.02 -7.26 -68.76
CA ARG A 3 -11.30 -8.10 -67.59
C ARG A 3 -10.86 -7.33 -66.31
N ILE A 4 -11.81 -6.89 -65.53
CA ILE A 4 -11.57 -6.35 -64.20
C ILE A 4 -11.37 -7.52 -63.21
N SER A 5 -10.12 -7.70 -62.77
CA SER A 5 -9.78 -8.71 -61.78
C SER A 5 -10.05 -8.12 -60.37
N CYS A 6 -11.12 -8.54 -59.73
CA CYS A 6 -11.44 -8.17 -58.32
C CYS A 6 -10.49 -8.93 -57.39
N TRP A 7 -9.52 -8.23 -56.86
CA TRP A 7 -8.73 -8.70 -55.73
C TRP A 7 -9.54 -8.47 -54.44
N LEU A 8 -10.15 -9.52 -53.95
CA LEU A 8 -10.71 -9.57 -52.62
C LEU A 8 -9.55 -9.63 -51.61
N ILE A 9 -9.21 -8.48 -51.06
CA ILE A 9 -8.32 -8.39 -49.89
C ILE A 9 -9.14 -8.83 -48.69
N SER A 10 -8.98 -10.11 -48.31
CA SER A 10 -9.47 -10.65 -47.04
C SER A 10 -8.69 -10.05 -45.89
N LEU A 11 -9.23 -8.99 -45.31
CA LEU A 11 -8.70 -8.37 -44.07
C LEU A 11 -9.02 -9.33 -42.93
N ALA A 12 -8.11 -10.25 -42.63
CA ALA A 12 -8.15 -11.06 -41.44
C ALA A 12 -8.02 -10.16 -40.22
N LEU A 13 -9.11 -9.80 -39.61
CA LEU A 13 -9.17 -9.20 -38.30
C LEU A 13 -8.62 -10.22 -37.29
N LEU A 14 -7.34 -10.10 -36.98
CA LEU A 14 -6.73 -10.76 -35.83
C LEU A 14 -7.34 -10.14 -34.58
N SER A 15 -8.51 -10.62 -34.19
CA SER A 15 -9.02 -10.42 -32.84
C SER A 15 -8.06 -11.18 -31.91
N SER A 16 -6.98 -10.52 -31.48
CA SER A 16 -6.19 -10.97 -30.35
C SER A 16 -7.10 -10.91 -29.13
N CYS A 17 -7.74 -12.04 -28.80
CA CYS A 17 -8.30 -12.23 -27.47
C CYS A 17 -7.11 -12.14 -26.51
N LEU A 18 -6.92 -10.98 -25.89
CA LEU A 18 -6.06 -10.86 -24.71
C LEU A 18 -6.70 -11.73 -23.64
N LYS A 19 -6.12 -12.91 -23.42
CA LYS A 19 -6.54 -13.78 -22.32
C LYS A 19 -6.27 -13.04 -21.03
N GLU A 20 -7.30 -12.84 -20.21
CA GLU A 20 -7.11 -12.28 -18.86
C GLU A 20 -6.12 -13.13 -18.08
N PRO A 21 -5.24 -12.49 -17.29
CA PRO A 21 -4.32 -13.22 -16.43
C PRO A 21 -5.10 -14.13 -15.46
N GLU A 22 -4.71 -15.37 -15.34
CA GLU A 22 -5.26 -16.30 -14.34
C GLU A 22 -4.53 -16.10 -13.00
N TRP A 23 -4.81 -14.99 -12.31
CA TRP A 23 -4.26 -14.74 -10.98
C TRP A 23 -5.12 -15.36 -9.90
N SER A 24 -4.49 -15.53 -8.71
CA SER A 24 -5.21 -15.97 -7.51
C SER A 24 -6.24 -14.91 -7.09
N THR A 25 -7.39 -15.36 -6.62
CA THR A 25 -8.40 -14.52 -5.94
C THR A 25 -7.93 -14.03 -4.57
N THR A 26 -6.87 -14.60 -4.03
CA THR A 26 -6.18 -14.04 -2.86
C THR A 26 -5.17 -13.02 -3.36
N PRO A 27 -5.21 -11.78 -2.87
CA PRO A 27 -4.28 -10.73 -3.31
C PRO A 27 -2.81 -11.14 -3.09
N VAL A 28 -1.96 -10.75 -4.01
CA VAL A 28 -0.51 -10.91 -3.90
C VAL A 28 0.14 -9.53 -3.97
N ILE A 29 1.02 -9.23 -3.03
CA ILE A 29 1.74 -7.95 -2.99
C ILE A 29 3.23 -8.14 -3.12
N LYS A 30 3.91 -7.10 -3.65
CA LYS A 30 5.37 -7.00 -3.71
C LYS A 30 5.80 -5.64 -3.17
N PHE A 31 6.88 -5.64 -2.40
CA PHE A 31 7.53 -4.39 -1.99
C PHE A 31 8.28 -3.81 -3.19
N GLU A 32 8.14 -2.49 -3.41
CA GLU A 32 8.83 -1.77 -4.48
C GLU A 32 9.93 -0.87 -3.94
N LYS A 33 9.58 0.05 -3.06
CA LYS A 33 10.52 0.99 -2.44
C LYS A 33 9.95 1.64 -1.19
N ILE A 34 10.84 2.21 -0.40
CA ILE A 34 10.50 3.07 0.74
C ILE A 34 11.24 4.39 0.61
N GLU A 35 10.56 5.50 0.88
CA GLU A 35 11.09 6.85 0.78
C GLU A 35 10.85 7.61 2.09
N LYS A 36 11.71 8.58 2.37
CA LYS A 36 11.58 9.48 3.52
C LYS A 36 11.73 10.93 3.09
N ILE A 37 10.83 11.76 3.58
CA ILE A 37 10.88 13.22 3.42
C ILE A 37 10.94 13.82 4.82
N THR A 38 12.06 14.46 5.14
CA THR A 38 12.25 15.15 6.42
C THR A 38 11.87 16.62 6.31
N LYS A 39 11.02 17.08 7.23
CA LYS A 39 10.70 18.51 7.40
C LYS A 39 11.10 18.94 8.81
N VAL A 40 11.64 20.14 8.92
CA VAL A 40 11.92 20.79 10.20
C VAL A 40 10.99 21.99 10.33
N SER A 41 10.25 22.05 11.41
CA SER A 41 9.34 23.16 11.71
C SER A 41 9.59 23.68 13.12
N ASN A 42 9.17 24.92 13.39
CA ASN A 42 9.14 25.44 14.74
C ASN A 42 7.96 24.79 15.50
N ASP A 43 8.19 24.43 16.75
CA ASP A 43 7.16 23.78 17.60
C ASP A 43 6.17 24.78 18.24
N GLY A 44 6.32 26.08 17.94
CA GLY A 44 5.51 27.16 18.53
C GLY A 44 5.92 27.59 19.93
N PHE A 45 6.88 26.90 20.54
CA PHE A 45 7.41 27.20 21.89
C PHE A 45 8.89 27.60 21.89
N GLY A 46 9.39 28.03 20.72
CA GLY A 46 10.78 28.42 20.52
C GLY A 46 11.74 27.26 20.23
N GLY A 47 11.26 26.04 20.15
CA GLY A 47 12.01 24.85 19.76
C GLY A 47 11.78 24.46 18.28
N LYS A 48 12.52 23.44 17.84
CA LYS A 48 12.38 22.84 16.52
C LYS A 48 11.89 21.41 16.66
N THR A 49 10.96 21.02 15.78
CA THR A 49 10.46 19.67 15.62
C THR A 49 10.89 19.11 14.27
N LYS A 50 11.37 17.88 14.24
CA LYS A 50 11.57 17.11 13.01
C LYS A 50 10.34 16.27 12.74
N LEU A 51 9.92 16.25 11.48
CA LEU A 51 8.85 15.40 10.99
C LEU A 51 9.41 14.60 9.82
N ASP A 52 9.40 13.28 9.95
CA ASP A 52 9.74 12.36 8.87
C ASP A 52 8.46 11.74 8.31
N SER A 53 8.14 12.07 7.06
CA SER A 53 7.11 11.39 6.29
C SER A 53 7.76 10.18 5.62
N VAL A 54 7.30 8.99 5.97
CA VAL A 54 7.75 7.73 5.39
C VAL A 54 6.69 7.25 4.43
N ILE A 55 7.09 6.98 3.17
CA ILE A 55 6.22 6.55 2.10
C ILE A 55 6.66 5.16 1.67
N MET A 56 5.76 4.19 1.78
CA MET A 56 5.98 2.80 1.39
C MET A 56 5.22 2.51 0.09
N HIS A 57 5.90 2.00 -0.92
CA HIS A 57 5.32 1.64 -2.21
C HIS A 57 5.29 0.12 -2.33
N ILE A 58 4.12 -0.40 -2.63
CA ILE A 58 3.88 -1.80 -2.95
C ILE A 58 3.11 -1.91 -4.25
N SER A 59 3.35 -2.94 -5.03
CA SER A 59 2.45 -3.36 -6.11
C SER A 59 1.56 -4.49 -5.62
N PHE A 60 0.41 -4.65 -6.28
CA PHE A 60 -0.52 -5.72 -6.01
C PHE A 60 -1.06 -6.35 -7.29
N GLN A 61 -1.48 -7.61 -7.18
CA GLN A 61 -2.26 -8.35 -8.17
C GLN A 61 -3.39 -9.08 -7.43
N ASP A 62 -4.58 -9.04 -8.01
CA ASP A 62 -5.78 -9.63 -7.45
C ASP A 62 -6.66 -10.20 -8.58
N GLY A 63 -7.04 -11.48 -8.49
CA GLY A 63 -7.62 -12.22 -9.61
C GLY A 63 -9.12 -12.00 -9.82
N ASP A 64 -9.88 -11.60 -8.81
CA ASP A 64 -11.31 -11.33 -8.91
C ASP A 64 -11.65 -9.83 -8.80
N GLY A 65 -10.66 -8.99 -8.52
CA GLY A 65 -10.79 -7.54 -8.56
C GLY A 65 -11.63 -6.95 -7.44
N ASP A 66 -11.74 -7.63 -6.31
CA ASP A 66 -12.54 -7.18 -5.17
C ASP A 66 -11.74 -6.37 -4.13
N LEU A 67 -10.54 -5.91 -4.49
CA LEU A 67 -9.68 -5.12 -3.62
C LEU A 67 -10.21 -3.68 -3.45
N GLY A 68 -10.32 -3.26 -2.20
CA GLY A 68 -10.84 -1.95 -1.80
C GLY A 68 -12.35 -1.94 -1.57
N LEU A 69 -12.87 -0.87 -0.98
CA LEU A 69 -14.29 -0.75 -0.65
C LEU A 69 -14.98 0.27 -1.52
N THR A 70 -16.19 -0.04 -1.94
CA THR A 70 -17.09 0.91 -2.58
C THR A 70 -17.66 1.88 -1.55
N GLU A 71 -18.17 3.03 -1.99
CA GLU A 71 -18.86 3.98 -1.10
C GLU A 71 -20.06 3.36 -0.37
N ALA A 72 -20.79 2.44 -1.01
CA ALA A 72 -21.90 1.75 -0.40
C ALA A 72 -21.45 0.83 0.75
N GLN A 73 -20.36 0.12 0.56
CA GLN A 73 -19.74 -0.73 1.59
C GLN A 73 -19.23 0.10 2.77
N LEU A 74 -18.61 1.24 2.51
CA LEU A 74 -18.14 2.17 3.54
C LEU A 74 -19.28 2.73 4.39
N LYS A 75 -20.44 2.99 3.78
CA LYS A 75 -21.65 3.45 4.49
C LYS A 75 -22.34 2.32 5.25
N SER A 76 -22.04 1.07 4.93
CA SER A 76 -22.58 -0.11 5.62
C SER A 76 -21.82 -0.33 6.93
N SER A 77 -22.27 0.36 7.98
CA SER A 77 -21.58 0.44 9.27
C SER A 77 -21.43 -0.89 10.03
N VAL A 78 -22.22 -1.92 9.70
CA VAL A 78 -22.25 -3.18 10.45
C VAL A 78 -21.16 -4.15 10.00
N GLN A 79 -20.95 -4.27 8.69
CA GLN A 79 -20.04 -5.29 8.11
C GLN A 79 -18.57 -4.86 8.11
N TYR A 80 -18.32 -3.54 7.98
CA TYR A 80 -16.97 -2.99 7.76
C TYR A 80 -16.50 -2.06 8.89
N LYS A 81 -17.24 -1.96 10.00
CA LYS A 81 -16.96 -1.04 11.12
C LYS A 81 -15.53 -1.16 11.66
N ASP A 82 -15.03 -2.37 11.75
CA ASP A 82 -13.69 -2.67 12.27
C ASP A 82 -12.80 -3.31 11.21
N PHE A 83 -13.21 -3.20 9.93
CA PHE A 83 -12.47 -3.79 8.83
C PHE A 83 -11.22 -2.97 8.53
N ARG A 84 -10.10 -3.64 8.48
CA ARG A 84 -8.79 -3.08 8.13
C ARG A 84 -8.28 -3.88 6.95
N ASN A 85 -8.16 -3.22 5.81
CA ASN A 85 -7.71 -3.86 4.57
C ASN A 85 -6.25 -3.54 4.22
N PHE A 86 -5.59 -2.70 5.01
CA PHE A 86 -4.17 -2.39 4.91
C PHE A 86 -3.55 -2.40 6.30
N GLU A 87 -2.63 -3.32 6.54
CA GLU A 87 -2.01 -3.50 7.84
C GLU A 87 -0.51 -3.27 7.76
N VAL A 88 0.00 -2.51 8.71
CA VAL A 88 1.42 -2.18 8.81
C VAL A 88 1.91 -2.46 10.21
N ALA A 89 2.76 -3.47 10.35
CA ALA A 89 3.51 -3.71 11.57
C ALA A 89 4.88 -3.00 11.48
N VAL A 90 5.29 -2.38 12.57
CA VAL A 90 6.55 -1.64 12.64
C VAL A 90 7.57 -2.46 13.42
N MET A 91 8.71 -2.68 12.81
CA MET A 91 9.85 -3.39 13.39
C MET A 91 10.95 -2.38 13.69
N HIS A 92 11.30 -2.21 14.96
CA HIS A 92 12.34 -1.29 15.42
C HIS A 92 13.63 -2.05 15.69
N LYS A 93 14.75 -1.55 15.17
CA LYS A 93 16.07 -2.12 15.40
C LYS A 93 16.65 -1.64 16.71
N LYS A 94 16.87 -2.55 17.65
CA LYS A 94 17.51 -2.28 18.93
C LYS A 94 18.63 -3.31 19.17
N ASN A 95 19.82 -2.84 19.48
CA ASN A 95 20.97 -3.71 19.72
C ASN A 95 21.24 -4.72 18.58
N GLY A 96 21.06 -4.26 17.33
CA GLY A 96 21.26 -5.10 16.15
C GLY A 96 20.07 -5.97 15.73
N THR A 97 19.05 -6.13 16.58
CA THR A 97 17.89 -7.00 16.36
C THR A 97 16.63 -6.19 16.14
N TYR A 98 15.78 -6.64 15.20
CA TYR A 98 14.47 -6.05 14.97
C TYR A 98 13.43 -6.67 15.90
N ALA A 99 12.65 -5.83 16.58
CA ALA A 99 11.53 -6.23 17.42
C ALA A 99 10.29 -5.42 17.08
N PRO A 100 9.09 -6.02 17.15
CA PRO A 100 7.87 -5.29 16.85
C PRO A 100 7.60 -4.21 17.90
N ILE A 101 7.08 -3.07 17.43
CA ILE A 101 6.53 -2.02 18.29
C ILE A 101 5.09 -1.73 17.90
N THR A 102 4.27 -1.52 18.92
CA THR A 102 2.84 -1.24 18.75
C THR A 102 2.59 0.26 18.82
N PHE A 103 1.82 0.76 17.86
CA PHE A 103 1.28 2.11 17.86
C PHE A 103 -0.20 2.09 18.25
N THR A 104 -0.65 3.16 18.89
CA THR A 104 -2.07 3.37 19.19
C THR A 104 -2.48 4.75 18.70
N PRO A 105 -3.31 4.84 17.63
CA PRO A 105 -3.84 3.72 16.83
C PRO A 105 -2.74 3.00 16.03
N PRO A 106 -2.96 1.74 15.63
CA PRO A 106 -2.02 1.01 14.78
C PRO A 106 -1.92 1.66 13.39
N LEU A 107 -0.76 1.54 12.74
CA LEU A 107 -0.56 2.03 11.38
C LEU A 107 -1.36 1.20 10.37
N GLY A 108 -1.63 1.78 9.21
CA GLY A 108 -2.55 1.21 8.23
C GLY A 108 -3.99 1.59 8.53
N GLY A 109 -4.93 0.75 8.17
CA GLY A 109 -6.34 0.99 8.41
C GLY A 109 -7.24 0.58 7.26
N LEU A 110 -8.36 1.27 7.16
CA LEU A 110 -9.27 1.13 6.05
C LEU A 110 -8.76 1.97 4.88
N MET A 111 -8.34 1.31 3.82
CA MET A 111 -8.06 1.97 2.55
C MET A 111 -9.35 2.07 1.74
N ASN A 112 -9.66 3.31 1.41
CA ASN A 112 -10.89 3.73 0.75
C ASN A 112 -10.75 3.72 -0.78
N PHE A 113 -9.79 2.96 -1.30
CA PHE A 113 -9.57 2.90 -2.73
C PHE A 113 -10.44 1.82 -3.34
N ASN A 114 -11.34 2.24 -4.22
CA ASN A 114 -11.96 1.31 -5.15
C ASN A 114 -11.04 1.20 -6.38
N PHE A 115 -10.24 0.15 -6.44
CA PHE A 115 -9.37 -0.11 -7.58
C PHE A 115 -10.13 -0.62 -8.81
N ASN A 116 -11.40 -0.95 -8.63
CA ASN A 116 -12.29 -1.42 -9.69
C ASN A 116 -13.58 -0.57 -9.71
N PRO A 117 -13.50 0.71 -10.11
CA PRO A 117 -14.64 1.64 -10.06
C PRO A 117 -15.81 1.21 -10.94
N ASP A 118 -15.54 0.48 -12.02
CA ASP A 118 -16.54 -0.03 -12.95
C ASP A 118 -17.20 -1.32 -12.46
N GLN A 119 -16.75 -1.87 -11.32
CA GLN A 119 -17.20 -3.15 -10.75
C GLN A 119 -17.17 -4.30 -11.75
N LYS A 120 -16.22 -4.29 -12.67
CA LYS A 120 -15.99 -5.38 -13.59
C LYS A 120 -15.42 -6.58 -12.82
N THR A 121 -15.95 -7.75 -13.07
CA THR A 121 -15.31 -8.98 -12.60
C THR A 121 -14.06 -9.23 -13.42
N GLY A 122 -12.97 -9.55 -12.76
CA GLY A 122 -11.72 -9.90 -13.44
C GLY A 122 -10.48 -9.39 -12.70
N ALA A 123 -9.35 -9.81 -13.19
CA ALA A 123 -8.07 -9.54 -12.58
C ALA A 123 -7.69 -8.05 -12.61
N ILE A 124 -7.19 -7.55 -11.49
CA ILE A 124 -6.67 -6.18 -11.36
C ILE A 124 -5.24 -6.18 -10.85
N GLU A 125 -4.47 -5.19 -11.27
CA GLU A 125 -3.14 -4.91 -10.73
C GLU A 125 -2.93 -3.41 -10.57
N GLY A 126 -1.99 -3.03 -9.73
CA GLY A 126 -1.67 -1.64 -9.49
C GLY A 126 -0.62 -1.45 -8.42
N SER A 127 -0.43 -0.19 -8.03
CA SER A 127 0.50 0.21 -6.98
C SER A 127 -0.21 1.03 -5.91
N ILE A 128 0.23 0.85 -4.67
CA ILE A 128 -0.24 1.58 -3.50
C ILE A 128 0.95 2.32 -2.89
N ALA A 129 0.78 3.61 -2.65
CA ALA A 129 1.72 4.43 -1.89
C ALA A 129 1.08 4.79 -0.54
N TYR A 130 1.49 4.13 0.52
CA TYR A 130 1.03 4.43 1.88
C TYR A 130 2.02 5.37 2.58
N SER A 131 1.53 6.50 3.09
CA SER A 131 2.33 7.48 3.81
C SER A 131 1.96 7.53 5.28
N THR A 132 2.97 7.53 6.14
CA THR A 132 2.81 7.79 7.58
C THR A 132 3.82 8.82 8.05
N GLN A 133 3.53 9.48 9.16
CA GLN A 133 4.37 10.55 9.69
C GLN A 133 4.87 10.22 11.08
N PHE A 134 6.16 10.42 11.28
CA PHE A 134 6.84 10.32 12.58
C PHE A 134 7.23 11.73 13.03
N VAL A 135 6.69 12.17 14.16
CA VAL A 135 6.97 13.50 14.71
C VAL A 135 7.88 13.35 15.93
N TYR A 136 9.06 13.89 15.89
CA TYR A 136 10.06 13.76 16.97
C TYR A 136 9.53 14.17 18.34
N ALA A 137 8.86 15.32 18.43
CA ALA A 137 8.31 15.83 19.69
C ALA A 137 7.26 14.89 20.32
N PHE A 138 6.46 14.21 19.50
CA PHE A 138 5.47 13.23 19.97
C PHE A 138 6.13 11.97 20.53
N TYR A 139 7.20 11.51 19.90
CA TYR A 139 7.83 10.25 20.26
C TYR A 139 8.80 10.34 21.40
N LYS A 140 9.36 11.53 21.66
CA LYS A 140 10.22 11.80 22.82
C LYS A 140 9.52 11.51 24.16
N GLY A 141 8.20 11.74 24.24
CA GLY A 141 7.40 11.46 25.44
C GLY A 141 6.75 10.09 25.47
N TYR A 142 6.63 9.41 24.32
CA TYR A 142 5.77 8.23 24.17
C TYR A 142 6.48 6.90 24.38
N SER A 143 7.78 6.86 24.23
CA SER A 143 8.47 5.58 24.37
C SER A 143 9.93 5.72 24.74
N PRO A 144 10.37 5.08 25.83
CA PRO A 144 11.79 4.83 26.07
C PRO A 144 12.44 3.94 24.98
N ARG A 145 11.67 3.58 23.93
CA ARG A 145 12.10 2.72 22.82
C ARG A 145 12.67 3.47 21.64
N PHE A 146 12.33 4.77 21.49
CA PHE A 146 12.90 5.61 20.43
C PHE A 146 14.06 6.43 20.98
N THR A 147 15.19 6.36 20.27
CA THR A 147 16.29 7.27 20.51
C THR A 147 15.98 8.63 19.83
N PRO A 148 16.47 9.74 20.36
CA PRO A 148 16.24 11.04 19.74
C PRO A 148 16.86 11.18 18.34
N ASN A 149 17.69 10.25 17.92
CA ASN A 149 18.42 10.32 16.67
C ASN A 149 18.66 8.92 16.09
N ASN A 150 18.48 8.80 14.77
CA ASN A 150 18.87 7.63 13.99
C ASN A 150 18.19 6.30 14.40
N ASP A 151 16.89 6.34 14.67
CA ASP A 151 16.14 5.11 14.84
C ASP A 151 15.94 4.40 13.49
N THR A 152 16.26 3.13 13.45
CA THR A 152 16.12 2.32 12.25
C THR A 152 14.86 1.48 12.34
N LEU A 153 13.99 1.64 11.36
CA LEU A 153 12.72 0.92 11.25
C LEU A 153 12.69 0.05 10.00
N LYS A 154 11.88 -0.99 10.05
CA LYS A 154 11.34 -1.74 8.91
C LYS A 154 9.85 -1.87 9.09
N PHE A 155 9.14 -2.11 8.02
CA PHE A 155 7.70 -2.30 8.04
C PHE A 155 7.34 -3.63 7.40
N GLN A 156 6.43 -4.36 8.04
CA GLN A 156 5.80 -5.54 7.46
C GLN A 156 4.40 -5.17 7.05
N ILE A 157 4.06 -5.43 5.80
CA ILE A 157 2.81 -4.98 5.18
C ILE A 157 2.07 -6.18 4.63
N PHE A 158 0.76 -6.23 4.87
CA PHE A 158 -0.15 -7.11 4.17
C PHE A 158 -1.48 -6.41 3.93
N ILE A 159 -2.24 -6.89 2.96
CA ILE A 159 -3.54 -6.35 2.60
C ILE A 159 -4.63 -7.43 2.68
N ARG A 160 -5.89 -6.98 2.72
CA ARG A 160 -7.07 -7.86 2.64
C ARG A 160 -8.02 -7.36 1.58
N ASP A 161 -8.60 -8.29 0.84
CA ASP A 161 -9.70 -8.03 -0.08
C ASP A 161 -11.05 -7.94 0.64
N ASN A 162 -12.13 -7.76 -0.11
CA ASN A 162 -13.48 -7.69 0.42
C ASN A 162 -14.01 -9.05 0.90
N ALA A 163 -13.53 -10.15 0.33
CA ALA A 163 -13.79 -11.50 0.78
C ALA A 163 -13.02 -11.86 2.06
N LYS A 164 -12.12 -10.95 2.52
CA LYS A 164 -11.24 -11.09 3.69
C LYS A 164 -10.09 -12.07 3.49
N ASN A 165 -9.75 -12.42 2.25
CA ASN A 165 -8.53 -13.14 1.97
C ASN A 165 -7.33 -12.24 2.31
N VAL A 166 -6.30 -12.84 2.88
CA VAL A 166 -5.10 -12.13 3.34
C VAL A 166 -3.96 -12.39 2.36
N SER A 167 -3.35 -11.32 1.87
CA SER A 167 -2.19 -11.41 0.99
C SER A 167 -0.98 -12.05 1.70
N ASN A 168 0.07 -12.32 0.93
CA ASN A 168 1.39 -12.51 1.50
C ASN A 168 1.82 -11.25 2.28
N THR A 169 2.74 -11.40 3.23
CA THR A 169 3.39 -10.29 3.93
C THR A 169 4.69 -9.93 3.21
N VAL A 170 4.90 -8.65 2.98
CA VAL A 170 6.17 -8.11 2.49
C VAL A 170 6.87 -7.29 3.56
N GLU A 171 8.18 -7.29 3.54
CA GLU A 171 9.02 -6.48 4.42
C GLU A 171 9.74 -5.40 3.61
N THR A 172 9.78 -4.17 4.14
CA THR A 172 10.49 -3.06 3.50
C THR A 172 11.99 -3.13 3.75
N ASP A 173 12.74 -2.40 2.95
CA ASP A 173 14.10 -2.03 3.32
C ASP A 173 14.11 -1.25 4.64
N PRO A 174 15.24 -1.27 5.38
CA PRO A 174 15.39 -0.47 6.58
C PRO A 174 15.44 1.03 6.24
N ILE A 175 14.77 1.83 7.06
CA ILE A 175 14.80 3.28 6.95
C ILE A 175 15.20 3.91 8.29
N VAL A 176 16.04 4.93 8.23
CA VAL A 176 16.47 5.67 9.42
C VAL A 176 15.61 6.91 9.57
N ILE A 177 14.88 7.02 10.68
CA ILE A 177 14.10 8.19 11.04
C ILE A 177 14.88 9.10 12.00
N PHE A 178 14.52 10.38 12.03
CA PHE A 178 15.16 11.43 12.86
C PHE A 178 16.67 11.55 12.68
N GLN A 179 17.12 11.31 11.45
CA GLN A 179 18.54 11.45 11.10
C GLN A 179 19.02 12.88 11.32
N ASN A 180 20.21 13.02 11.96
CA ASN A 180 20.88 14.34 12.19
C ASN A 180 21.39 14.94 10.90
#